data_7eeba37797c7f6fcb8091a1916073f72
#
_entry.id   7eeba37797c7f6fcb8091a1916073f72
#
_cell.length_a   1.000
_cell.length_b   1.000
_cell.length_c   1.000
_cell.angle_alpha   90.00
_cell.angle_beta   90.00
_cell.angle_gamma   90.00
#
_symmetry.space_group_name_H-M   'P 1'
#
loop_
_entity.id
_entity.type
_entity.pdbx_description
1 polymer ?
#
loop_
_entity_poly.entity_id
_entity_poly.type
_entity_poly.pdbx_seq_one_letter_code
_entity_poly.pdbx_strand_id
1 'polypeptide(L)'
;IGIVVEDETENEKFKNALATIDVALGRGGDQAVVRKNGKYEFFGGNTKEVEKMTKVKPRVIAQALKELIDESNNVVIMGHKNMDADSLGAAMGVYCLAHAHNKEANIVFNGGITVNDLYDRIQAIEQYDGVLINGNEAASKVSENTLVVVVDTHKADYVDVPQVLV
;
A
#
# COMPACT_ATOMS: atom_id res chain seq x y z
N ILE A 1 -13.18 4.70 -14.91
CA ILE A 1 -13.36 4.07 -16.22
C ILE A 1 -13.60 5.16 -17.26
N GLY A 2 -12.88 5.15 -18.39
CA GLY A 2 -13.12 6.05 -19.54
C GLY A 2 -13.70 5.26 -20.72
N ILE A 3 -14.78 5.74 -21.29
CA ILE A 3 -15.46 5.14 -22.43
C ILE A 3 -15.62 6.21 -23.52
N VAL A 4 -15.34 5.85 -24.76
CA VAL A 4 -15.55 6.74 -25.94
C VAL A 4 -16.52 6.07 -26.89
N VAL A 5 -17.56 6.83 -27.24
CA VAL A 5 -18.61 6.40 -28.19
C VAL A 5 -18.68 7.49 -29.27
N GLU A 6 -17.77 7.39 -30.24
CA GLU A 6 -17.66 8.34 -31.34
C GLU A 6 -17.29 7.62 -32.63
N ASP A 7 -17.62 8.21 -33.76
CA ASP A 7 -17.25 7.67 -35.09
C ASP A 7 -15.87 8.21 -35.50
N GLU A 8 -14.84 7.64 -34.87
CA GLU A 8 -13.44 8.02 -35.00
C GLU A 8 -12.58 6.79 -35.31
N THR A 9 -11.34 7.01 -35.76
CA THR A 9 -10.37 5.92 -35.96
C THR A 9 -10.02 5.28 -34.60
N GLU A 10 -9.57 4.01 -34.64
CA GLU A 10 -9.18 3.27 -33.42
C GLU A 10 -8.13 4.03 -32.59
N ASN A 11 -7.18 4.69 -33.28
CA ASN A 11 -6.11 5.43 -32.63
C ASN A 11 -6.61 6.69 -31.92
N GLU A 12 -7.61 7.36 -32.50
CA GLU A 12 -8.28 8.51 -31.88
C GLU A 12 -9.14 8.08 -30.71
N LYS A 13 -9.91 6.99 -30.86
CA LYS A 13 -10.69 6.41 -29.76
C LYS A 13 -9.80 6.05 -28.56
N PHE A 14 -8.64 5.46 -28.80
CA PHE A 14 -7.70 5.12 -27.73
C PHE A 14 -7.19 6.37 -27.00
N LYS A 15 -6.74 7.39 -27.73
CA LYS A 15 -6.28 8.66 -27.13
C LYS A 15 -7.40 9.36 -26.35
N ASN A 16 -8.59 9.38 -26.91
CA ASN A 16 -9.75 10.01 -26.27
C ASN A 16 -10.23 9.21 -25.05
N ALA A 17 -10.09 7.88 -25.06
CA ALA A 17 -10.39 7.06 -23.89
C ALA A 17 -9.40 7.33 -22.73
N LEU A 18 -8.11 7.47 -23.00
CA LEU A 18 -7.13 7.87 -22.00
C LEU A 18 -7.44 9.25 -21.42
N ALA A 19 -7.70 10.25 -22.28
CA ALA A 19 -8.10 11.58 -21.81
C ALA A 19 -9.41 11.55 -20.99
N THR A 20 -10.34 10.65 -21.32
CA THR A 20 -11.57 10.47 -20.55
C THR A 20 -11.31 9.82 -19.18
N ILE A 21 -10.32 8.95 -19.07
CA ILE A 21 -9.85 8.42 -17.79
C ILE A 21 -9.25 9.54 -16.92
N ASP A 22 -8.42 10.41 -17.51
CA ASP A 22 -7.82 11.54 -16.78
C ASP A 22 -8.89 12.49 -16.23
N VAL A 23 -9.96 12.72 -16.98
CA VAL A 23 -11.14 13.49 -16.50
C VAL A 23 -11.80 12.77 -15.31
N ALA A 24 -11.94 11.44 -15.34
CA ALA A 24 -12.49 10.67 -14.23
C ALA A 24 -11.61 10.76 -12.98
N LEU A 25 -10.29 10.61 -13.16
CA LEU A 25 -9.30 10.70 -12.07
C LEU A 25 -9.25 12.10 -11.46
N GLY A 26 -9.26 13.15 -12.26
CA GLY A 26 -9.28 14.53 -11.80
C GLY A 26 -10.51 14.90 -10.94
N ARG A 27 -11.57 14.07 -10.99
CA ARG A 27 -12.79 14.23 -10.19
C ARG A 27 -12.88 13.24 -9.01
N GLY A 28 -11.80 12.57 -8.66
CA GLY A 28 -11.75 11.65 -7.53
C GLY A 28 -11.79 10.17 -7.90
N GLY A 29 -11.85 9.82 -9.19
CA GLY A 29 -11.60 8.45 -9.70
C GLY A 29 -12.75 7.46 -9.59
N ASP A 30 -13.58 7.52 -8.59
CA ASP A 30 -14.65 6.52 -8.33
C ASP A 30 -15.89 6.70 -9.23
N GLN A 31 -15.64 6.79 -10.54
CA GLN A 31 -16.70 7.01 -11.53
C GLN A 31 -16.34 6.46 -12.91
N ALA A 32 -17.35 6.25 -13.73
CA ALA A 32 -17.22 6.05 -15.16
C ALA A 32 -17.53 7.37 -15.88
N VAL A 33 -16.71 7.72 -16.87
CA VAL A 33 -16.93 8.86 -17.74
C VAL A 33 -17.10 8.36 -19.16
N VAL A 34 -18.16 8.76 -19.81
CA VAL A 34 -18.47 8.44 -21.19
C VAL A 34 -18.34 9.72 -22.02
N ARG A 35 -17.50 9.68 -23.05
CA ARG A 35 -17.43 10.74 -24.07
C ARG A 35 -18.25 10.32 -25.27
N LYS A 36 -19.26 11.16 -25.61
CA LYS A 36 -20.15 10.94 -26.75
C LYS A 36 -20.43 12.27 -27.44
N ASN A 37 -20.21 12.35 -28.73
CA ASN A 37 -20.40 13.55 -29.55
C ASN A 37 -19.69 14.79 -28.94
N GLY A 38 -18.44 14.62 -28.46
CA GLY A 38 -17.65 15.67 -27.83
C GLY A 38 -18.13 16.10 -26.42
N LYS A 39 -19.16 15.46 -25.86
CA LYS A 39 -19.68 15.75 -24.52
C LYS A 39 -19.31 14.63 -23.55
N TYR A 40 -19.10 15.00 -22.29
CA TYR A 40 -18.82 14.05 -21.21
C TYR A 40 -20.08 13.79 -20.38
N GLU A 41 -20.39 12.53 -20.18
CA GLU A 41 -21.43 12.05 -19.28
C GLU A 41 -20.76 11.29 -18.13
N PHE A 42 -21.19 11.55 -16.89
CA PHE A 42 -20.59 10.99 -15.67
C PHE A 42 -21.55 10.00 -15.02
N PHE A 43 -21.05 8.80 -14.71
CA PHE A 43 -21.81 7.72 -14.11
C PHE A 43 -21.09 7.22 -12.86
N GLY A 44 -21.80 7.10 -11.75
CA GLY A 44 -21.21 6.81 -10.46
C GLY A 44 -20.56 8.07 -9.88
N GLY A 45 -19.58 7.87 -9.01
CA GLY A 45 -19.03 9.00 -8.27
C GLY A 45 -20.13 9.61 -7.43
N ASN A 46 -20.79 8.81 -6.61
CA ASN A 46 -21.46 9.37 -5.47
C ASN A 46 -20.38 10.12 -4.72
N THR A 47 -20.36 11.42 -4.88
CA THR A 47 -19.73 12.33 -3.94
C THR A 47 -20.50 12.17 -2.61
N LYS A 48 -20.39 10.98 -2.02
CA LYS A 48 -20.28 10.97 -0.59
C LYS A 48 -19.12 11.90 -0.36
N GLU A 49 -19.42 13.02 0.27
CA GLU A 49 -18.49 13.98 0.80
C GLU A 49 -17.11 13.34 0.85
N VAL A 50 -16.11 13.94 0.17
CA VAL A 50 -14.74 13.80 0.63
C VAL A 50 -14.90 13.86 2.14
N GLU A 51 -14.91 12.70 2.78
CA GLU A 51 -15.00 12.62 4.23
C GLU A 51 -13.96 13.63 4.61
N LYS A 52 -14.39 14.77 5.14
CA LYS A 52 -13.45 15.71 5.72
C LYS A 52 -12.77 14.82 6.72
N MET A 53 -11.61 14.27 6.32
CA MET A 53 -10.78 13.48 7.21
C MET A 53 -10.51 14.44 8.34
N THR A 54 -11.41 14.40 9.31
CA THR A 54 -11.25 15.20 10.50
C THR A 54 -9.91 14.74 10.99
N LYS A 55 -8.93 15.65 11.04
CA LYS A 55 -7.54 15.38 11.44
C LYS A 55 -7.45 14.62 12.79
N VAL A 56 -8.57 14.40 13.41
CA VAL A 56 -8.76 13.64 14.65
C VAL A 56 -8.60 12.13 14.46
N LYS A 57 -9.28 11.50 13.47
CA LYS A 57 -9.15 10.04 13.25
C LYS A 57 -7.71 9.60 12.94
N PRO A 58 -7.01 10.20 11.97
CA PRO A 58 -5.61 9.85 11.70
C PRO A 58 -4.70 10.06 12.92
N ARG A 59 -4.93 11.10 13.72
CA ARG A 59 -4.13 11.36 14.93
C ARG A 59 -4.37 10.29 16.01
N VAL A 60 -5.61 9.88 16.21
CA VAL A 60 -5.95 8.81 17.17
C VAL A 60 -5.31 7.49 16.74
N ILE A 61 -5.40 7.14 15.44
CA ILE A 61 -4.77 5.92 14.91
C ILE A 61 -3.24 6.00 15.04
N ALA A 62 -2.63 7.13 14.70
CA ALA A 62 -1.18 7.32 14.84
C ALA A 62 -0.74 7.21 16.30
N GLN A 63 -1.51 7.76 17.24
CA GLN A 63 -1.23 7.64 18.66
C GLN A 63 -1.34 6.19 19.15
N ALA A 64 -2.39 5.48 18.75
CA ALA A 64 -2.56 4.07 19.10
C ALA A 64 -1.42 3.19 18.53
N LEU A 65 -1.02 3.41 17.25
CA LEU A 65 0.11 2.70 16.67
C LEU A 65 1.41 2.99 17.43
N LYS A 66 1.63 4.25 17.82
CA LYS A 66 2.78 4.65 18.63
C LYS A 66 2.81 3.89 19.96
N GLU A 67 1.68 3.83 20.67
CA GLU A 67 1.57 3.12 21.95
C GLU A 67 1.86 1.63 21.79
N LEU A 68 1.32 0.97 20.76
CA LEU A 68 1.60 -0.44 20.45
C LEU A 68 3.08 -0.68 20.15
N ILE A 69 3.74 0.22 19.42
CA ILE A 69 5.19 0.15 19.17
C ILE A 69 5.95 0.32 20.47
N ASP A 70 5.62 1.31 21.30
CA ASP A 70 6.31 1.58 22.56
C ASP A 70 6.19 0.41 23.55
N GLU A 71 5.06 -0.28 23.58
CA GLU A 71 4.80 -1.43 24.47
C GLU A 71 5.45 -2.73 23.94
N SER A 72 5.73 -2.85 22.65
CA SER A 72 6.31 -4.06 22.06
C SER A 72 7.82 -4.17 22.34
N ASN A 73 8.34 -5.39 22.29
CA ASN A 73 9.78 -5.65 22.36
C ASN A 73 10.45 -5.42 20.98
N ASN A 74 9.79 -5.87 19.93
CA ASN A 74 10.21 -5.74 18.54
C ASN A 74 9.02 -5.67 17.61
N VAL A 75 9.25 -5.26 16.37
CA VAL A 75 8.21 -5.10 15.35
C VAL A 75 8.52 -5.97 14.13
N VAL A 76 7.58 -6.81 13.72
CA VAL A 76 7.66 -7.57 12.46
C VAL A 76 6.61 -7.03 11.50
N ILE A 77 7.05 -6.61 10.34
CA ILE A 77 6.21 -5.95 9.34
C ILE A 77 6.10 -6.84 8.12
N MET A 78 4.89 -7.05 7.63
CA MET A 78 4.68 -7.82 6.41
C MET A 78 3.59 -7.22 5.54
N GLY A 79 3.72 -7.37 4.25
CA GLY A 79 2.70 -7.02 3.27
C GLY A 79 1.97 -8.26 2.74
N HIS A 80 1.35 -8.09 1.58
CA HIS A 80 0.76 -9.23 0.86
C HIS A 80 1.83 -10.11 0.20
N LYS A 81 1.48 -11.36 -0.09
CA LYS A 81 2.29 -12.26 -0.94
C LYS A 81 2.59 -11.59 -2.28
N ASN A 82 3.82 -11.81 -2.78
CA ASN A 82 4.31 -11.10 -3.97
C ASN A 82 4.31 -9.58 -3.79
N MET A 83 4.92 -9.13 -2.70
CA MET A 83 5.04 -7.72 -2.34
C MET A 83 5.37 -6.83 -3.56
N ASP A 84 4.63 -5.77 -3.74
CA ASP A 84 4.88 -4.74 -4.74
C ASP A 84 5.51 -3.48 -4.13
N ALA A 85 5.73 -2.45 -4.94
CA ALA A 85 6.39 -1.22 -4.49
C ALA A 85 5.55 -0.45 -3.46
N ASP A 86 4.22 -0.49 -3.55
CA ASP A 86 3.33 0.18 -2.61
C ASP A 86 3.38 -0.50 -1.24
N SER A 87 3.33 -1.83 -1.24
CA SER A 87 3.43 -2.65 -0.04
C SER A 87 4.80 -2.49 0.64
N LEU A 88 5.89 -2.54 -0.13
CA LEU A 88 7.24 -2.32 0.39
C LEU A 88 7.42 -0.89 0.92
N GLY A 89 6.90 0.12 0.23
CA GLY A 89 6.94 1.51 0.68
C GLY A 89 6.17 1.72 1.99
N ALA A 90 4.99 1.10 2.14
CA ALA A 90 4.22 1.14 3.37
C ALA A 90 4.97 0.44 4.53
N ALA A 91 5.58 -0.73 4.26
CA ALA A 91 6.38 -1.45 5.24
C ALA A 91 7.61 -0.64 5.71
N MET A 92 8.32 0.02 4.80
CA MET A 92 9.44 0.91 5.11
C MET A 92 8.99 2.10 5.96
N GLY A 93 7.79 2.65 5.72
CA GLY A 93 7.21 3.71 6.55
C GLY A 93 7.00 3.27 8.01
N VAL A 94 6.48 2.07 8.23
CA VAL A 94 6.31 1.49 9.57
C VAL A 94 7.67 1.17 10.22
N TYR A 95 8.62 0.64 9.45
CA TYR A 95 9.99 0.42 9.90
C TYR A 95 10.63 1.72 10.43
N CYS A 96 10.56 2.80 9.66
CA CYS A 96 11.10 4.10 10.07
C CYS A 96 10.45 4.61 11.36
N LEU A 97 9.13 4.38 11.52
CA LEU A 97 8.42 4.75 12.74
C LEU A 97 8.92 3.93 13.95
N ALA A 98 9.03 2.60 13.81
CA ALA A 98 9.54 1.74 14.87
C ALA A 98 10.99 2.09 15.25
N HIS A 99 11.84 2.34 14.24
CA HIS A 99 13.23 2.74 14.45
C HIS A 99 13.35 4.09 15.17
N ALA A 100 12.49 5.07 14.85
CA ALA A 100 12.43 6.35 15.55
C ALA A 100 12.03 6.21 17.03
N HIS A 101 11.36 5.11 17.39
CA HIS A 101 11.02 4.72 18.75
C HIS A 101 12.05 3.78 19.39
N ASN A 102 13.24 3.62 18.79
CA ASN A 102 14.32 2.74 19.24
C ASN A 102 13.89 1.27 19.39
N LYS A 103 12.98 0.81 18.52
CA LYS A 103 12.56 -0.59 18.47
C LYS A 103 13.29 -1.32 17.35
N GLU A 104 13.71 -2.56 17.62
CA GLU A 104 14.14 -3.46 16.56
C GLU A 104 12.94 -3.75 15.66
N ALA A 105 13.12 -3.58 14.37
CA ALA A 105 12.06 -3.82 13.40
C ALA A 105 12.61 -4.54 12.17
N ASN A 106 11.83 -5.48 11.65
CA ASN A 106 12.18 -6.22 10.44
C ASN A 106 10.99 -6.26 9.49
N ILE A 107 11.28 -6.26 8.21
CA ILE A 107 10.29 -6.38 7.13
C ILE A 107 10.42 -7.75 6.50
N VAL A 108 9.33 -8.50 6.47
CA VAL A 108 9.29 -9.81 5.82
C VAL A 108 9.26 -9.64 4.32
N PHE A 109 10.23 -10.21 3.63
CA PHE A 109 10.35 -10.19 2.19
C PHE A 109 10.81 -11.54 1.66
N ASN A 110 9.91 -12.25 0.98
CA ASN A 110 10.20 -13.56 0.36
C ASN A 110 10.47 -13.47 -1.15
N GLY A 111 10.74 -12.26 -1.64
CA GLY A 111 10.91 -11.98 -3.06
C GLY A 111 9.60 -11.51 -3.72
N GLY A 112 9.73 -10.79 -4.82
CA GLY A 112 8.61 -10.31 -5.65
C GLY A 112 9.14 -9.99 -7.04
N ILE A 113 8.43 -10.42 -8.07
CA ILE A 113 8.88 -10.31 -9.46
C ILE A 113 9.11 -8.84 -9.87
N THR A 114 8.36 -7.92 -9.27
CA THR A 114 8.34 -6.51 -9.65
C THR A 114 9.24 -5.60 -8.81
N VAL A 115 9.81 -6.09 -7.71
CA VAL A 115 10.55 -5.26 -6.74
C VAL A 115 11.99 -5.73 -6.46
N ASN A 116 12.51 -6.71 -7.22
CA ASN A 116 13.86 -7.22 -7.00
C ASN A 116 14.93 -6.11 -7.13
N ASP A 117 14.82 -5.24 -8.13
CA ASP A 117 15.75 -4.11 -8.28
C ASP A 117 15.67 -3.13 -7.10
N LEU A 118 14.50 -2.94 -6.52
CA LEU A 118 14.31 -2.09 -5.35
C LEU A 118 14.85 -2.77 -4.08
N TYR A 119 14.65 -4.08 -3.96
CA TYR A 119 15.24 -4.90 -2.90
C TYR A 119 16.77 -4.78 -2.91
N ASP A 120 17.42 -5.00 -4.05
CA ASP A 120 18.87 -4.92 -4.18
C ASP A 120 19.41 -3.54 -3.81
N ARG A 121 18.68 -2.47 -4.19
CA ARG A 121 19.03 -1.10 -3.81
C ARG A 121 18.91 -0.83 -2.31
N ILE A 122 17.90 -1.36 -1.66
CA ILE A 122 17.72 -1.21 -0.21
C ILE A 122 18.81 -1.99 0.52
N GLN A 123 19.09 -3.22 0.11
CA GLN A 123 20.16 -4.04 0.67
C GLN A 123 21.57 -3.42 0.53
N ALA A 124 21.80 -2.64 -0.53
CA ALA A 124 23.06 -1.93 -0.73
C ALA A 124 23.27 -0.74 0.22
N ILE A 125 22.24 -0.34 0.96
CA ILE A 125 22.32 0.76 1.92
C ILE A 125 22.65 0.17 3.29
N GLU A 126 23.85 0.41 3.81
CA GLU A 126 24.37 -0.11 5.08
C GLU A 126 23.40 0.08 6.26
N GLN A 127 22.69 1.18 6.28
CA GLN A 127 21.68 1.49 7.32
C GLN A 127 20.49 0.51 7.33
N TYR A 128 20.23 -0.21 6.25
CA TYR A 128 19.13 -1.18 6.11
C TYR A 128 19.61 -2.63 6.06
N ASP A 129 20.88 -2.87 6.36
CA ASP A 129 21.41 -4.22 6.48
C ASP A 129 20.64 -5.01 7.56
N GLY A 130 20.21 -6.23 7.21
CA GLY A 130 19.41 -7.09 8.09
C GLY A 130 17.97 -6.63 8.37
N VAL A 131 17.49 -5.56 7.73
CA VAL A 131 16.09 -5.09 7.88
C VAL A 131 15.11 -6.00 7.14
N LEU A 132 15.48 -6.41 5.92
CA LEU A 132 14.67 -7.32 5.10
C LEU A 132 15.03 -8.77 5.45
N ILE A 133 14.06 -9.52 5.95
CA ILE A 133 14.24 -10.90 6.41
C ILE A 133 13.26 -11.83 5.68
N ASN A 134 13.60 -13.10 5.56
CA ASN A 134 12.68 -14.08 5.01
C ASN A 134 11.64 -14.55 6.04
N GLY A 135 10.61 -15.27 5.57
CA GLY A 135 9.51 -15.71 6.43
C GLY A 135 9.92 -16.68 7.55
N ASN A 136 10.96 -17.48 7.36
CA ASN A 136 11.46 -18.39 8.41
C ASN A 136 12.17 -17.61 9.51
N GLU A 137 12.96 -16.63 9.14
CA GLU A 137 13.61 -15.72 10.09
C GLU A 137 12.55 -14.90 10.87
N ALA A 138 11.53 -14.41 10.17
CA ALA A 138 10.42 -13.71 10.80
C ALA A 138 9.70 -14.57 11.84
N ALA A 139 9.36 -15.82 11.48
CA ALA A 139 8.71 -16.74 12.41
C ALA A 139 9.54 -17.01 13.67
N SER A 140 10.87 -17.00 13.56
CA SER A 140 11.77 -17.20 14.71
C SER A 140 11.89 -15.96 15.61
N LYS A 141 11.62 -14.76 15.09
CA LYS A 141 11.69 -13.49 15.82
C LYS A 141 10.38 -13.12 16.53
N VAL A 142 9.26 -13.75 16.16
CA VAL A 142 7.96 -13.48 16.79
C VAL A 142 7.86 -14.15 18.14
N SER A 143 7.50 -13.39 19.15
CA SER A 143 7.27 -13.80 20.55
C SER A 143 5.98 -13.15 21.07
N GLU A 144 5.60 -13.43 22.33
CA GLU A 144 4.38 -12.91 22.95
C GLU A 144 4.27 -11.37 22.92
N ASN A 145 5.41 -10.66 22.97
CA ASN A 145 5.45 -9.20 22.99
C ASN A 145 5.95 -8.61 21.66
N THR A 146 5.85 -9.36 20.55
CA THR A 146 6.15 -8.85 19.22
C THR A 146 4.94 -8.17 18.62
N LEU A 147 5.08 -6.92 18.19
CA LEU A 147 4.06 -6.28 17.38
C LEU A 147 4.19 -6.74 15.92
N VAL A 148 3.17 -7.40 15.41
CA VAL A 148 3.08 -7.75 14.00
C VAL A 148 2.21 -6.73 13.28
N VAL A 149 2.78 -6.04 12.29
CA VAL A 149 2.09 -5.04 11.49
C VAL A 149 1.90 -5.55 10.06
N VAL A 150 0.66 -5.65 9.64
CA VAL A 150 0.31 -6.03 8.26
C VAL A 150 -0.06 -4.76 7.49
N VAL A 151 0.58 -4.56 6.35
CA VAL A 151 0.35 -3.42 5.47
C VAL A 151 -0.19 -3.88 4.11
N ASP A 152 -0.93 -3.00 3.45
CA ASP A 152 -1.41 -3.14 2.08
C ASP A 152 -2.25 -4.40 1.78
N THR A 153 -2.78 -5.05 2.81
CA THR A 153 -3.76 -6.13 2.68
C THR A 153 -4.64 -6.22 3.92
N HIS A 154 -5.86 -6.70 3.73
CA HIS A 154 -6.80 -7.00 4.81
C HIS A 154 -7.08 -8.51 4.94
N LYS A 155 -6.38 -9.34 4.15
CA LYS A 155 -6.56 -10.79 4.13
C LYS A 155 -5.44 -11.48 4.87
N ALA A 156 -5.75 -12.09 6.00
CA ALA A 156 -4.77 -12.78 6.84
C ALA A 156 -4.10 -13.99 6.14
N ASP A 157 -4.78 -14.64 5.21
CA ASP A 157 -4.26 -15.75 4.42
C ASP A 157 -3.42 -15.32 3.20
N TYR A 158 -3.39 -14.01 2.92
CA TYR A 158 -2.67 -13.44 1.78
C TYR A 158 -1.35 -12.74 2.18
N VAL A 159 -0.82 -13.04 3.35
CA VAL A 159 0.50 -12.59 3.81
C VAL A 159 1.53 -13.72 3.71
N ASP A 160 2.82 -13.37 3.76
CA ASP A 160 3.91 -14.35 3.61
C ASP A 160 4.00 -15.36 4.76
N VAL A 161 3.65 -14.94 5.98
CA VAL A 161 3.78 -15.74 7.20
C VAL A 161 2.47 -15.69 8.01
N PRO A 162 1.36 -16.27 7.49
CA PRO A 162 0.06 -16.18 8.14
C PRO A 162 0.01 -16.82 9.55
N GLN A 163 0.89 -17.78 9.81
CA GLN A 163 0.95 -18.47 11.11
C GLN A 163 1.38 -17.58 12.28
N VAL A 164 1.93 -16.41 12.05
CA VAL A 164 2.29 -15.45 13.11
C VAL A 164 1.16 -14.48 13.48
N LEU A 165 0.02 -14.59 12.80
CA LEU A 165 -1.16 -13.76 13.03
C LEU A 165 -2.20 -14.42 13.97
N VAL A 166 -1.87 -15.55 14.58
CA VAL A 166 -2.78 -16.37 15.41
C VAL A 166 -2.58 -16.03 16.87
#